data_b9626e69747a94e2d894d6b8935ee2f8
#
_entry.id   b9626e69747a94e2d894d6b8935ee2f8
#
_cell.length_a   1.000
_cell.length_b   1.000
_cell.length_c   1.000
_cell.angle_alpha   90.00
_cell.angle_beta   90.00
_cell.angle_gamma   90.00
#
_symmetry.space_group_name_H-M   'P 1'
#
loop_
_entity.id
_entity.type
_entity.pdbx_description
1 polymer ?
#
loop_
_entity_poly.entity_id
_entity_poly.type
_entity_poly.pdbx_seq_one_letter_code
_entity_poly.pdbx_strand_id
1 'polypeptide(L)'
;MPNVSVTSNTRFGKSVIVRPGTTIGHDNIIGAHTSITAGASIGSCINIGEGSFIGLKACIREYLTLGKYSMAAMGAVIVKDIGEGELWGGNPAKLMRIAKWKEVAST
;
A
#
# COMPACT_ATOMS: atom_id res chain seq x y z
N MET A 1 -12.68 -10.79 3.42
CA MET A 1 -11.26 -10.58 3.78
C MET A 1 -10.96 -11.29 5.12
N PRO A 2 -10.68 -12.59 5.09
CA PRO A 2 -10.41 -13.30 6.34
C PRO A 2 -9.09 -12.84 6.96
N ASN A 3 -9.06 -12.76 8.29
CA ASN A 3 -7.89 -12.37 9.06
C ASN A 3 -7.32 -11.00 8.68
N VAL A 4 -8.19 -10.10 8.27
CA VAL A 4 -7.85 -8.71 8.01
C VAL A 4 -8.56 -7.86 9.06
N SER A 5 -7.80 -6.97 9.71
CA SER A 5 -8.35 -6.04 10.67
C SER A 5 -8.44 -4.66 10.06
N VAL A 6 -9.63 -4.11 9.98
CA VAL A 6 -9.87 -2.77 9.45
C VAL A 6 -10.60 -1.97 10.52
N THR A 7 -10.03 -0.82 10.88
CA THR A 7 -10.71 0.08 11.79
C THR A 7 -11.79 0.85 11.01
N SER A 8 -12.34 1.88 11.54
CA SER A 8 -13.52 2.51 10.95
C SER A 8 -13.20 3.42 9.75
N ASN A 9 -14.21 3.64 8.93
CA ASN A 9 -14.26 4.69 7.92
C ASN A 9 -13.17 4.60 6.84
N THR A 10 -12.77 3.40 6.48
CA THR A 10 -11.85 3.18 5.36
C THR A 10 -12.64 2.85 4.11
N ARG A 11 -12.33 3.51 3.01
CA ARG A 11 -12.99 3.30 1.73
C ARG A 11 -12.09 2.53 0.78
N PHE A 12 -12.66 1.51 0.18
CA PHE A 12 -11.97 0.67 -0.80
C PHE A 12 -12.57 0.90 -2.17
N GLY A 13 -11.73 1.17 -3.16
CA GLY A 13 -12.16 1.16 -4.54
C GLY A 13 -12.49 -0.25 -5.00
N LYS A 14 -12.96 -0.37 -6.24
CA LYS A 14 -13.30 -1.70 -6.78
C LYS A 14 -12.05 -2.55 -6.97
N SER A 15 -12.23 -3.87 -6.87
CA SER A 15 -11.16 -4.84 -7.15
C SER A 15 -9.91 -4.67 -6.29
N VAL A 16 -10.09 -4.20 -5.05
CA VAL A 16 -8.99 -4.15 -4.09
C VAL A 16 -8.81 -5.54 -3.48
N ILE A 17 -7.58 -6.00 -3.43
CA ILE A 17 -7.24 -7.29 -2.84
C ILE A 17 -6.47 -7.03 -1.55
N VAL A 18 -6.95 -7.63 -0.44
CA VAL A 18 -6.28 -7.52 0.86
C VAL A 18 -6.04 -8.93 1.39
N ARG A 19 -4.78 -9.28 1.58
CA ARG A 19 -4.40 -10.62 2.02
C ARG A 19 -4.42 -10.75 3.54
N PRO A 20 -4.49 -11.98 4.06
CA PRO A 20 -4.56 -12.22 5.51
C PRO A 20 -3.41 -11.62 6.29
N GLY A 21 -3.67 -11.27 7.55
CA GLY A 21 -2.67 -10.70 8.44
C GLY A 21 -2.47 -9.19 8.27
N THR A 22 -3.13 -8.59 7.30
CA THR A 22 -3.07 -7.14 7.09
C THR A 22 -3.87 -6.41 8.15
N THR A 23 -3.33 -5.31 8.65
CA THR A 23 -4.05 -4.40 9.53
C THR A 23 -4.17 -3.04 8.86
N ILE A 24 -5.35 -2.46 8.92
CA ILE A 24 -5.65 -1.18 8.29
C ILE A 24 -6.29 -0.27 9.33
N GLY A 25 -5.73 0.92 9.51
CA GLY A 25 -6.26 1.90 10.43
C GLY A 25 -7.54 2.56 9.93
N HIS A 26 -7.81 3.75 10.42
CA HIS A 26 -9.07 4.45 10.11
C HIS A 26 -8.87 5.58 9.09
N ASP A 27 -9.97 5.96 8.45
CA ASP A 27 -10.03 7.12 7.55
C ASP A 27 -9.04 7.02 6.37
N ASN A 28 -8.91 5.83 5.82
CA ASN A 28 -8.06 5.61 4.65
C ASN A 28 -8.90 5.62 3.36
N ILE A 29 -8.26 5.99 2.27
CA ILE A 29 -8.84 5.85 0.94
C ILE A 29 -7.89 4.97 0.14
N ILE A 30 -8.37 3.81 -0.27
CA ILE A 30 -7.57 2.83 -1.00
C ILE A 30 -8.14 2.72 -2.42
N GLY A 31 -7.36 3.17 -3.37
CA GLY A 31 -7.78 3.26 -4.76
C GLY A 31 -8.07 1.90 -5.39
N ALA A 32 -8.85 1.92 -6.47
CA ALA A 32 -9.23 0.71 -7.19
C ALA A 32 -8.00 -0.09 -7.63
N HIS A 33 -8.15 -1.40 -7.70
CA HIS A 33 -7.12 -2.32 -8.21
C HIS A 33 -5.82 -2.32 -7.40
N THR A 34 -5.87 -1.85 -6.16
CA THR A 34 -4.72 -1.91 -5.25
C THR A 34 -4.61 -3.31 -4.67
N SER A 35 -3.39 -3.83 -4.58
CA SER A 35 -3.10 -5.11 -3.93
C SER A 35 -2.31 -4.87 -2.66
N ILE A 36 -2.88 -5.31 -1.53
CA ILE A 36 -2.21 -5.25 -0.23
C ILE A 36 -1.91 -6.68 0.19
N THR A 37 -0.64 -7.01 0.27
CA THR A 37 -0.23 -8.39 0.51
C THR A 37 -0.13 -8.72 1.99
N ALA A 38 0.14 -9.99 2.28
CA ALA A 38 -0.01 -10.54 3.63
C ALA A 38 0.84 -9.81 4.67
N GLY A 39 0.25 -9.57 5.84
CA GLY A 39 0.95 -9.02 6.98
C GLY A 39 1.30 -7.54 6.88
N ALA A 40 0.82 -6.84 5.87
CA ALA A 40 1.07 -5.40 5.75
C ALA A 40 0.38 -4.63 6.88
N SER A 41 0.97 -3.52 7.28
CA SER A 41 0.38 -2.64 8.29
C SER A 41 0.16 -1.27 7.68
N ILE A 42 -1.10 -0.91 7.52
CA ILE A 42 -1.50 0.38 6.96
C ILE A 42 -1.97 1.26 8.13
N GLY A 43 -1.36 2.41 8.28
CA GLY A 43 -1.75 3.35 9.33
C GLY A 43 -3.10 3.99 9.05
N SER A 44 -3.27 5.23 9.49
CA SER A 44 -4.55 5.93 9.37
C SER A 44 -4.40 7.18 8.52
N CYS A 45 -5.50 7.65 7.93
CA CYS A 45 -5.53 8.86 7.13
C CYS A 45 -4.55 8.79 5.95
N ILE A 46 -4.49 7.65 5.31
CA ILE A 46 -3.61 7.40 4.17
C ILE A 46 -4.44 7.38 2.89
N ASN A 47 -3.87 7.93 1.84
CA ASN A 47 -4.49 7.94 0.53
C ASN A 47 -3.62 7.11 -0.41
N ILE A 48 -4.11 5.96 -0.82
CA ILE A 48 -3.38 5.07 -1.73
C ILE A 48 -4.00 5.15 -3.11
N GLY A 49 -3.20 5.52 -4.09
CA GLY A 49 -3.65 5.67 -5.47
C GLY A 49 -3.97 4.35 -6.14
N GLU A 50 -4.77 4.44 -7.19
CA GLU A 50 -5.20 3.29 -8.00
C GLU A 50 -4.01 2.44 -8.47
N GLY A 51 -4.19 1.13 -8.48
CA GLY A 51 -3.21 0.20 -9.04
C GLY A 51 -1.94 0.05 -8.23
N SER A 52 -1.92 0.52 -7.00
CA SER A 52 -0.74 0.41 -6.15
C SER A 52 -0.52 -1.01 -5.63
N PHE A 53 0.70 -1.31 -5.28
CA PHE A 53 1.06 -2.62 -4.71
C PHE A 53 1.81 -2.43 -3.40
N ILE A 54 1.28 -3.02 -2.34
CA ILE A 54 1.90 -2.99 -1.02
C ILE A 54 2.47 -4.37 -0.72
N GLY A 55 3.78 -4.46 -0.68
CA GLY A 55 4.50 -5.73 -0.53
C GLY A 55 4.31 -6.40 0.83
N LEU A 56 4.72 -7.64 0.92
CA LEU A 56 4.59 -8.45 2.14
C LEU A 56 5.19 -7.73 3.33
N LYS A 57 4.43 -7.63 4.40
CA LYS A 57 4.86 -7.05 5.68
C LYS A 57 5.36 -5.61 5.58
N ALA A 58 5.00 -4.88 4.53
CA ALA A 58 5.33 -3.47 4.45
C ALA A 58 4.51 -2.69 5.48
N CYS A 59 5.10 -1.61 5.98
CA CYS A 59 4.45 -0.74 6.95
C CYS A 59 4.32 0.66 6.35
N ILE A 60 3.14 1.25 6.45
CA ILE A 60 2.88 2.59 5.92
C ILE A 60 2.43 3.48 7.06
N ARG A 61 3.19 4.52 7.33
CA ARG A 61 2.90 5.46 8.41
C ARG A 61 1.64 6.29 8.08
N GLU A 62 0.99 6.82 9.11
CA GLU A 62 -0.19 7.67 8.97
C GLU A 62 0.09 8.95 8.17
N TYR A 63 -0.96 9.53 7.61
CA TYR A 63 -0.97 10.81 6.89
C TYR A 63 -0.11 10.85 5.63
N LEU A 64 0.06 9.71 4.97
CA LEU A 64 0.83 9.65 3.73
C LEU A 64 -0.07 9.54 2.52
N THR A 65 0.45 9.97 1.38
CA THR A 65 -0.17 9.76 0.08
C THR A 65 0.76 8.93 -0.78
N LEU A 66 0.23 7.82 -1.30
CA LEU A 66 0.92 6.98 -2.27
C LEU A 66 0.27 7.22 -3.63
N GLY A 67 1.07 7.63 -4.59
CA GLY A 67 0.58 7.93 -5.93
C GLY A 67 0.07 6.69 -6.66
N LYS A 68 -0.63 6.90 -7.77
CA LYS A 68 -1.13 5.79 -8.60
C LYS A 68 0.02 4.90 -9.05
N TYR A 69 -0.22 3.61 -9.10
CA TYR A 69 0.74 2.62 -9.58
C TYR A 69 2.06 2.65 -8.80
N SER A 70 2.01 3.14 -7.57
CA SER A 70 3.17 3.12 -6.69
C SER A 70 3.37 1.72 -6.11
N MET A 71 4.56 1.46 -5.63
CA MET A 71 4.90 0.15 -5.11
C MET A 71 5.74 0.28 -3.84
N ALA A 72 5.33 -0.39 -2.79
CA ALA A 72 6.13 -0.55 -1.58
C ALA A 72 6.70 -1.95 -1.60
N ALA A 73 8.02 -2.07 -1.53
CA ALA A 73 8.68 -3.37 -1.55
C ALA A 73 8.38 -4.17 -0.27
N MET A 74 8.58 -5.46 -0.34
CA MET A 74 8.46 -6.36 0.81
C MET A 74 9.26 -5.83 2.00
N GLY A 75 8.61 -5.75 3.16
CA GLY A 75 9.26 -5.30 4.40
C GLY A 75 9.61 -3.82 4.46
N ALA A 76 9.21 -3.04 3.47
CA ALA A 76 9.51 -1.60 3.46
C ALA A 76 8.81 -0.87 4.61
N VAL A 77 9.47 0.13 5.15
CA VAL A 77 8.89 1.02 6.17
C VAL A 77 8.74 2.40 5.55
N ILE A 78 7.52 2.67 5.07
CA ILE A 78 7.21 3.89 4.33
C ILE A 78 6.90 5.02 5.29
N VAL A 79 7.73 6.06 5.29
CA VAL A 79 7.60 7.21 6.17
C VAL A 79 7.50 8.53 5.41
N LYS A 80 7.46 8.48 4.10
CA LYS A 80 7.30 9.64 3.22
C LYS A 80 6.34 9.32 2.11
N ASP A 81 5.75 10.34 1.49
CA ASP A 81 4.89 10.15 0.34
C ASP A 81 5.64 9.46 -0.79
N ILE A 82 4.91 8.64 -1.54
CA ILE A 82 5.45 7.97 -2.73
C ILE A 82 4.80 8.59 -3.96
N GLY A 83 5.60 8.95 -4.93
CA GLY A 83 5.10 9.52 -6.17
C GLY A 83 4.50 8.46 -7.09
N GLU A 84 3.78 8.93 -8.10
CA GLU A 84 3.16 8.04 -9.07
C GLU A 84 4.21 7.17 -9.77
N GLY A 85 3.95 5.86 -9.81
CA GLY A 85 4.81 4.90 -10.48
C GLY A 85 6.15 4.62 -9.80
N GLU A 86 6.36 5.12 -8.60
CA GLU A 86 7.64 4.92 -7.90
C GLU A 86 7.64 3.64 -7.07
N LEU A 87 8.79 2.99 -7.03
CA LEU A 87 9.05 1.85 -6.15
C LEU A 87 9.96 2.29 -5.00
N TRP A 88 9.49 2.09 -3.79
CA TRP A 88 10.24 2.40 -2.57
C TRP A 88 10.49 1.14 -1.76
N GLY A 89 11.65 1.04 -1.15
CA GLY A 89 11.99 -0.10 -0.32
C GLY A 89 13.00 0.24 0.77
N GLY A 90 13.11 -0.65 1.74
CA GLY A 90 14.03 -0.51 2.85
C GLY A 90 13.38 0.02 4.13
N ASN A 91 14.19 0.20 5.17
CA ASN A 91 13.77 0.71 6.47
C ASN A 91 14.81 1.72 6.99
N PRO A 92 14.52 3.03 7.00
CA PRO A 92 13.38 3.66 6.36
C PRO A 92 13.45 3.51 4.85
N ALA A 93 12.29 3.47 4.21
CA ALA A 93 12.24 3.26 2.77
C ALA A 93 12.75 4.47 2.00
N LYS A 94 13.35 4.19 0.86
CA LYS A 94 13.84 5.20 -0.07
C LYS A 94 13.42 4.85 -1.48
N LEU A 95 13.34 5.85 -2.33
CA LEU A 95 13.07 5.65 -3.74
C LEU A 95 14.15 4.75 -4.35
N MET A 96 13.72 3.63 -4.93
CA MET A 96 14.62 2.70 -5.60
C MET A 96 14.68 2.95 -7.10
N ARG A 97 13.52 3.08 -7.72
CA ARG A 97 13.39 3.32 -9.15
C ARG A 97 11.92 3.53 -9.51
N ILE A 98 11.66 3.86 -10.76
CA ILE A 98 10.30 3.89 -11.26
C ILE A 98 9.85 2.45 -11.50
N ALA A 99 8.71 2.08 -10.92
CA ALA A 99 8.16 0.73 -11.08
C ALA A 99 7.70 0.53 -12.52
N LYS A 100 7.98 -0.66 -13.07
CA LYS A 100 7.55 -0.99 -14.41
C LYS A 100 6.16 -1.61 -14.34
N TRP A 101 5.34 -1.32 -15.36
CA TRP A 101 4.00 -1.88 -15.46
C TRP A 101 3.97 -3.39 -15.26
N LYS A 102 4.93 -4.10 -15.85
CA LYS A 102 5.01 -5.57 -15.74
C LYS A 102 5.15 -6.04 -14.30
N GLU A 103 5.90 -5.31 -13.49
CA GLU A 103 6.10 -5.68 -12.09
C GLU A 103 4.81 -5.58 -11.31
N VAL A 104 4.06 -4.51 -11.52
CA VAL A 104 2.78 -4.30 -10.85
C VAL A 104 1.77 -5.33 -11.34
N ALA A 105 1.69 -5.56 -12.63
CA ALA A 105 0.70 -6.47 -13.22
C ALA A 105 0.93 -7.93 -12.86
N SER A 106 2.18 -8.34 -12.61
CA SER A 106 2.50 -9.75 -12.32
C SER A 106 2.38 -10.11 -10.84
N THR A 107 2.11 -9.15 -9.99
CA THR A 107 1.95 -9.39 -8.56
C THR A 107 0.51 -9.60 -8.18
#